data_9e4f1c9e4499cef0e02ff9b4082fa6d1
#
_entry.id   9e4f1c9e4499cef0e02ff9b4082fa6d1
#
_cell.length_a   1.000
_cell.length_b   1.000
_cell.length_c   1.000
_cell.angle_alpha   90.00
_cell.angle_beta   90.00
_cell.angle_gamma   90.00
#
_symmetry.space_group_name_H-M   'P 1'
#
loop_
_entity.id
_entity.type
_entity.pdbx_description
1 polymer ?
#
loop_
_entity_poly.entity_id
_entity_poly.type
_entity_poly.pdbx_seq_one_letter_code
_entity_poly.pdbx_strand_id
1 'polypeptide(L)'
;YGAAPDGRPFSPKNFFVTIGGMQAIEIATRLIVGPGEEALVPTPAWPNFVGALEISGARAVPVRLDKGTRWSLDPAKLEKAVTPLTRLIFLNTPANPTGFIATREEIAETLAIARRHGLWIIADEIYGRITYDGVRAPSFHDVMAPDDKILFVQTLSKNWAMTGFRIGWLEAPRELRPVIENLVQYTTSGVPVFNQRAATAALEQGEAFLTWQIERCRRSRDILCEGLARTGRVRFFEPEAAFYLFCSIDGFPDSRALALRLIDEAGVGAAPGAAFGPGGEGHLRLCFARDPDQIAEAARRMARWLAG
;
A
#
# COMPACT_ATOMS: atom_id res chain seq x y z
N TYR A 1 -11.95 -12.64 -2.15
CA TYR A 1 -10.72 -13.41 -2.26
C TYR A 1 -11.11 -14.82 -2.74
N GLY A 2 -10.86 -15.11 -3.99
CA GLY A 2 -11.30 -16.33 -4.67
C GLY A 2 -10.34 -17.50 -4.50
N ALA A 3 -10.47 -18.50 -5.35
CA ALA A 3 -9.49 -19.57 -5.51
C ALA A 3 -8.19 -19.02 -6.11
N ALA A 4 -7.08 -19.75 -5.92
CA ALA A 4 -5.85 -19.48 -6.63
C ALA A 4 -6.11 -19.40 -8.16
N PRO A 5 -5.27 -18.72 -8.95
CA PRO A 5 -5.48 -18.53 -10.39
C PRO A 5 -5.66 -19.85 -11.17
N ASP A 6 -5.09 -20.94 -10.67
CA ASP A 6 -5.24 -22.30 -11.22
C ASP A 6 -6.49 -23.04 -10.73
N GLY A 7 -7.39 -22.36 -10.03
CA GLY A 7 -8.63 -22.91 -9.50
C GLY A 7 -8.48 -23.76 -8.23
N ARG A 8 -7.26 -23.91 -7.69
CA ARG A 8 -7.06 -24.65 -6.44
C ARG A 8 -7.54 -23.82 -5.25
N PRO A 9 -8.29 -24.40 -4.29
CA PRO A 9 -8.67 -23.69 -3.09
C PRO A 9 -7.44 -23.37 -2.23
N PHE A 10 -7.41 -22.17 -1.64
CA PHE A 10 -6.41 -21.84 -0.63
C PHE A 10 -6.56 -22.76 0.58
N SER A 11 -5.43 -23.21 1.14
CA SER A 11 -5.44 -23.96 2.38
C SER A 11 -5.59 -23.01 3.56
N PRO A 12 -6.54 -23.23 4.49
CA PRO A 12 -6.62 -22.43 5.73
C PRO A 12 -5.33 -22.46 6.54
N LYS A 13 -4.46 -23.45 6.32
CA LYS A 13 -3.17 -23.57 7.01
C LYS A 13 -2.14 -22.54 6.58
N ASN A 14 -2.38 -21.83 5.50
CA ASN A 14 -1.52 -20.75 5.01
C ASN A 14 -1.90 -19.37 5.59
N PHE A 15 -3.04 -19.27 6.29
CA PHE A 15 -3.57 -17.98 6.76
C PHE A 15 -3.44 -17.85 8.27
N PHE A 16 -3.02 -16.65 8.70
CA PHE A 16 -2.81 -16.28 10.10
C PHE A 16 -3.52 -14.96 10.36
N VAL A 17 -4.55 -15.00 11.17
CA VAL A 17 -5.32 -13.80 11.53
C VAL A 17 -4.46 -12.90 12.42
N THR A 18 -4.41 -11.61 12.09
CA THR A 18 -3.56 -10.62 12.76
C THR A 18 -4.34 -9.40 13.23
N ILE A 19 -3.78 -8.64 14.18
CA ILE A 19 -4.33 -7.36 14.64
C ILE A 19 -4.07 -6.29 13.57
N GLY A 20 -4.83 -6.37 12.46
CA GLY A 20 -4.69 -5.55 11.26
C GLY A 20 -3.42 -5.85 10.47
N GLY A 21 -3.27 -5.16 9.33
CA GLY A 21 -2.12 -5.35 8.44
C GLY A 21 -0.76 -4.99 9.07
N MET A 22 -0.73 -4.11 10.08
CA MET A 22 0.55 -3.74 10.74
C MET A 22 1.18 -4.91 11.47
N GLN A 23 0.41 -5.73 12.20
CA GLN A 23 0.97 -6.93 12.83
C GLN A 23 1.39 -7.96 11.77
N ALA A 24 0.66 -8.07 10.65
CA ALA A 24 1.08 -8.93 9.55
C ALA A 24 2.44 -8.49 8.98
N ILE A 25 2.64 -7.19 8.77
CA ILE A 25 3.92 -6.61 8.31
C ILE A 25 5.02 -6.87 9.35
N GLU A 26 4.76 -6.60 10.61
CA GLU A 26 5.74 -6.79 11.69
C GLU A 26 6.18 -8.26 11.82
N ILE A 27 5.25 -9.19 11.79
CA ILE A 27 5.56 -10.62 11.78
C ILE A 27 6.36 -10.99 10.52
N ALA A 28 5.91 -10.55 9.34
CA ALA A 28 6.57 -10.86 8.07
C ALA A 28 8.01 -10.32 8.04
N THR A 29 8.25 -9.10 8.51
CA THR A 29 9.60 -8.54 8.58
C THR A 29 10.50 -9.31 9.54
N ARG A 30 10.04 -9.62 10.75
CA ARG A 30 10.79 -10.40 11.74
C ARG A 30 11.12 -11.83 11.29
N LEU A 31 10.30 -12.40 10.41
CA LEU A 31 10.57 -13.74 9.84
C LEU A 31 11.73 -13.73 8.87
N ILE A 32 11.95 -12.63 8.16
CA ILE A 32 12.78 -12.59 6.96
C ILE A 32 14.07 -11.82 7.16
N VAL A 33 14.03 -10.72 7.93
CA VAL A 33 15.18 -9.81 8.08
C VAL A 33 15.51 -9.56 9.54
N GLY A 34 16.80 -9.42 9.80
CA GLY A 34 17.34 -9.10 11.10
C GLY A 34 18.44 -8.03 11.04
N PRO A 35 19.17 -7.83 12.16
CA PRO A 35 20.19 -6.80 12.24
C PRO A 35 21.25 -6.91 11.16
N GLY A 36 21.49 -5.81 10.45
CA GLY A 36 22.49 -5.70 9.39
C GLY A 36 22.02 -6.19 8.01
N GLU A 37 20.85 -6.79 7.90
CA GLU A 37 20.27 -7.22 6.62
C GLU A 37 19.46 -6.10 5.95
N GLU A 38 19.15 -6.28 4.67
CA GLU A 38 18.55 -5.25 3.84
C GLU A 38 17.24 -5.70 3.21
N ALA A 39 16.32 -4.74 3.10
CA ALA A 39 15.10 -4.87 2.32
C ALA A 39 15.03 -3.79 1.23
N LEU A 40 14.77 -4.17 -0.01
CA LEU A 40 14.49 -3.23 -1.09
C LEU A 40 13.05 -2.72 -0.95
N VAL A 41 12.89 -1.40 -0.97
CA VAL A 41 11.60 -0.73 -0.80
C VAL A 41 11.39 0.25 -1.94
N PRO A 42 10.47 -0.01 -2.89
CA PRO A 42 10.06 0.99 -3.89
C PRO A 42 9.50 2.24 -3.22
N THR A 43 10.02 3.42 -3.60
CA THR A 43 9.68 4.71 -2.98
C THR A 43 9.22 5.74 -4.02
N PRO A 44 8.32 6.68 -3.67
CA PRO A 44 7.75 6.99 -2.34
C PRO A 44 6.90 5.84 -1.78
N ALA A 45 7.04 5.56 -0.48
CA ALA A 45 6.39 4.44 0.19
C ALA A 45 5.76 4.86 1.52
N TRP A 46 4.79 4.09 1.99
CA TRP A 46 4.21 4.30 3.31
C TRP A 46 5.28 4.12 4.40
N PRO A 47 5.50 5.13 5.27
CA PRO A 47 6.66 5.16 6.17
C PRO A 47 6.70 4.01 7.18
N ASN A 48 5.56 3.40 7.51
CA ASN A 48 5.52 2.31 8.47
C ASN A 48 6.25 1.04 8.01
N PHE A 49 6.49 0.87 6.69
CA PHE A 49 7.34 -0.23 6.22
C PHE A 49 8.78 -0.04 6.67
N VAL A 50 9.30 1.16 6.48
CA VAL A 50 10.66 1.51 6.93
C VAL A 50 10.75 1.35 8.44
N GLY A 51 9.76 1.87 9.18
CA GLY A 51 9.72 1.73 10.64
C GLY A 51 9.69 0.27 11.11
N ALA A 52 8.93 -0.62 10.45
CA ALA A 52 8.89 -2.04 10.77
C ALA A 52 10.24 -2.73 10.53
N LEU A 53 10.95 -2.37 9.45
CA LEU A 53 12.30 -2.86 9.15
C LEU A 53 13.30 -2.39 10.21
N GLU A 54 13.28 -1.11 10.56
CA GLU A 54 14.18 -0.52 11.56
C GLU A 54 13.98 -1.15 12.96
N ILE A 55 12.74 -1.43 13.36
CA ILE A 55 12.44 -2.17 14.60
C ILE A 55 13.05 -3.57 14.59
N SER A 56 13.14 -4.20 13.42
CA SER A 56 13.80 -5.51 13.25
C SER A 56 15.33 -5.39 13.15
N GLY A 57 15.89 -4.19 13.20
CA GLY A 57 17.32 -3.92 13.01
C GLY A 57 17.79 -4.01 11.56
N ALA A 58 16.89 -4.15 10.63
CA ALA A 58 17.18 -4.22 9.20
C ALA A 58 17.22 -2.82 8.57
N ARG A 59 17.88 -2.68 7.43
CA ARG A 59 18.00 -1.45 6.68
C ARG A 59 17.06 -1.44 5.46
N ALA A 60 16.25 -0.40 5.33
CA ALA A 60 15.52 -0.13 4.10
C ALA A 60 16.46 0.44 3.03
N VAL A 61 16.50 -0.18 1.87
CA VAL A 61 17.20 0.31 0.67
C VAL A 61 16.15 0.85 -0.29
N PRO A 62 16.07 2.18 -0.48
CA PRO A 62 15.04 2.76 -1.33
C PRO A 62 15.33 2.53 -2.81
N VAL A 63 14.34 2.09 -3.56
CA VAL A 63 14.34 1.99 -5.02
C VAL A 63 13.32 2.99 -5.56
N ARG A 64 13.78 4.10 -6.15
CA ARG A 64 12.87 5.16 -6.60
C ARG A 64 12.05 4.72 -7.79
N LEU A 65 10.73 4.86 -7.66
CA LEU A 65 9.79 4.73 -8.78
C LEU A 65 10.07 5.78 -9.86
N ASP A 66 9.85 5.41 -11.10
CA ASP A 66 9.95 6.32 -12.22
C ASP A 66 8.69 7.16 -12.41
N LYS A 67 8.88 8.34 -12.98
CA LYS A 67 7.81 9.26 -13.37
C LYS A 67 7.86 9.43 -14.88
N GLY A 68 7.18 8.53 -15.58
CA GLY A 68 6.92 8.70 -17.01
C GLY A 68 5.53 9.32 -17.21
N THR A 69 4.66 8.60 -17.88
CA THR A 69 3.23 8.93 -18.00
C THR A 69 2.41 8.45 -16.80
N ARG A 70 3.01 7.62 -15.94
CA ARG A 70 2.50 7.13 -14.67
C ARG A 70 3.68 6.85 -13.72
N TRP A 71 3.40 6.58 -12.44
CA TRP A 71 4.38 5.95 -11.58
C TRP A 71 4.63 4.51 -12.05
N SER A 72 5.89 4.08 -12.07
CA SER A 72 6.27 2.73 -12.50
C SER A 72 7.48 2.20 -11.74
N LEU A 73 7.55 0.89 -11.59
CA LEU A 73 8.72 0.20 -11.05
C LEU A 73 9.62 -0.24 -12.20
N ASP A 74 10.88 0.22 -12.18
CA ASP A 74 11.90 -0.26 -13.11
C ASP A 74 12.60 -1.50 -12.51
N PRO A 75 12.39 -2.70 -13.06
CA PRO A 75 13.01 -3.92 -12.56
C PRO A 75 14.55 -3.87 -12.62
N ALA A 76 15.13 -3.19 -13.59
CA ALA A 76 16.59 -3.05 -13.69
C ALA A 76 17.17 -2.25 -12.51
N LYS A 77 16.45 -1.21 -12.04
CA LYS A 77 16.84 -0.47 -10.83
C LYS A 77 16.69 -1.32 -9.59
N LEU A 78 15.62 -2.13 -9.52
CA LEU A 78 15.40 -3.05 -8.41
C LEU A 78 16.54 -4.07 -8.33
N GLU A 79 16.90 -4.71 -9.44
CA GLU A 79 17.98 -5.70 -9.50
C GLU A 79 19.34 -5.09 -9.17
N LYS A 80 19.64 -3.90 -9.69
CA LYS A 80 20.88 -3.16 -9.40
C LYS A 80 21.05 -2.82 -7.91
N ALA A 81 19.97 -2.70 -7.18
CA ALA A 81 19.98 -2.39 -5.75
C ALA A 81 20.24 -3.62 -4.86
N VAL A 82 20.22 -4.83 -5.42
CA VAL A 82 20.50 -6.07 -4.68
C VAL A 82 21.96 -6.11 -4.25
N THR A 83 22.19 -6.42 -2.98
CA THR A 83 23.52 -6.62 -2.38
C THR A 83 23.59 -8.00 -1.72
N PRO A 84 24.76 -8.48 -1.27
CA PRO A 84 24.88 -9.71 -0.48
C PRO A 84 24.10 -9.69 0.86
N LEU A 85 23.71 -8.50 1.33
CA LEU A 85 22.92 -8.31 2.55
C LEU A 85 21.42 -8.30 2.31
N THR A 86 20.99 -8.17 1.06
CA THR A 86 19.57 -8.13 0.69
C THR A 86 18.90 -9.47 0.96
N ARG A 87 17.75 -9.46 1.64
CA ARG A 87 16.92 -10.64 1.93
C ARG A 87 15.48 -10.51 1.45
N LEU A 88 15.03 -9.27 1.25
CA LEU A 88 13.62 -8.96 1.10
C LEU A 88 13.40 -7.89 0.02
N ILE A 89 12.35 -8.09 -0.78
CA ILE A 89 11.71 -7.04 -1.57
C ILE A 89 10.35 -6.77 -0.94
N PHE A 90 10.09 -5.53 -0.55
CA PHE A 90 8.79 -5.09 -0.05
C PHE A 90 8.05 -4.35 -1.16
N LEU A 91 6.93 -4.90 -1.65
CA LEU A 91 6.13 -4.25 -2.68
C LEU A 91 4.70 -4.00 -2.19
N ASN A 92 4.31 -2.71 -2.10
CA ASN A 92 2.93 -2.28 -1.90
C ASN A 92 2.30 -1.92 -3.24
N THR A 93 1.33 -2.72 -3.69
CA THR A 93 0.59 -2.50 -4.93
C THR A 93 -0.85 -2.98 -4.80
N PRO A 94 -1.85 -2.12 -5.03
CA PRO A 94 -1.75 -0.66 -5.29
C PRO A 94 -1.13 0.12 -4.12
N ALA A 95 -0.41 1.18 -4.43
CA ALA A 95 0.50 1.84 -3.49
C ALA A 95 -0.11 3.04 -2.74
N ASN A 96 0.30 3.19 -1.49
CA ASN A 96 0.25 4.41 -0.73
C ASN A 96 1.67 5.01 -0.67
N PRO A 97 1.93 6.23 -1.18
CA PRO A 97 0.98 7.33 -1.39
C PRO A 97 0.51 7.53 -2.85
N THR A 98 1.10 6.86 -3.82
CA THR A 98 1.06 7.23 -5.23
C THR A 98 -0.17 6.80 -6.01
N GLY A 99 -0.94 5.82 -5.49
CA GLY A 99 -2.00 5.16 -6.25
C GLY A 99 -1.47 4.26 -7.39
N PHE A 100 -0.17 4.05 -7.48
CA PHE A 100 0.49 3.19 -8.46
C PHE A 100 -0.01 1.76 -8.38
N ILE A 101 -0.29 1.17 -9.55
CA ILE A 101 -0.55 -0.26 -9.71
C ILE A 101 0.62 -0.87 -10.47
N ALA A 102 1.27 -1.87 -9.90
CA ALA A 102 2.25 -2.66 -10.65
C ALA A 102 1.54 -3.49 -11.72
N THR A 103 2.05 -3.48 -12.94
CA THR A 103 1.53 -4.31 -14.02
C THR A 103 1.86 -5.78 -13.75
N ARG A 104 1.16 -6.69 -14.46
CA ARG A 104 1.46 -8.12 -14.36
C ARG A 104 2.92 -8.43 -14.72
N GLU A 105 3.47 -7.70 -15.70
CA GLU A 105 4.85 -7.81 -16.15
C GLU A 105 5.83 -7.32 -15.07
N GLU A 106 5.58 -6.13 -14.47
CA GLU A 106 6.39 -5.60 -13.37
C GLU A 106 6.41 -6.55 -12.16
N ILE A 107 5.26 -7.19 -11.85
CA ILE A 107 5.15 -8.22 -10.79
C ILE A 107 5.93 -9.48 -11.16
N ALA A 108 5.80 -9.97 -12.41
CA ALA A 108 6.50 -11.17 -12.87
C ALA A 108 8.02 -10.97 -12.88
N GLU A 109 8.50 -9.80 -13.32
CA GLU A 109 9.92 -9.47 -13.33
C GLU A 109 10.47 -9.29 -11.90
N THR A 110 9.70 -8.66 -11.00
CA THR A 110 10.06 -8.58 -9.57
C THR A 110 10.21 -9.99 -8.96
N LEU A 111 9.30 -10.90 -9.27
CA LEU A 111 9.38 -12.29 -8.83
C LEU A 111 10.58 -13.02 -9.44
N ALA A 112 10.90 -12.79 -10.71
CA ALA A 112 12.07 -13.36 -11.35
C ALA A 112 13.38 -12.89 -10.70
N ILE A 113 13.48 -11.62 -10.33
CA ILE A 113 14.61 -11.08 -9.56
C ILE A 113 14.70 -11.77 -8.20
N ALA A 114 13.59 -11.89 -7.48
CA ALA A 114 13.58 -12.55 -6.17
C ALA A 114 14.06 -14.01 -6.28
N ARG A 115 13.62 -14.76 -7.29
CA ARG A 115 14.07 -16.14 -7.54
C ARG A 115 15.57 -16.22 -7.82
N ARG A 116 16.10 -15.35 -8.71
CA ARG A 116 17.53 -15.34 -9.06
C ARG A 116 18.44 -15.08 -7.87
N HIS A 117 18.00 -14.22 -6.96
CA HIS A 117 18.80 -13.81 -5.80
C HIS A 117 18.39 -14.51 -4.49
N GLY A 118 17.41 -15.43 -4.53
CA GLY A 118 16.93 -16.17 -3.37
C GLY A 118 16.20 -15.33 -2.33
N LEU A 119 15.65 -14.17 -2.74
CA LEU A 119 15.00 -13.20 -1.88
C LEU A 119 13.58 -13.60 -1.54
N TRP A 120 13.08 -13.11 -0.41
CA TRP A 120 11.67 -13.10 -0.07
C TRP A 120 10.96 -11.90 -0.68
N ILE A 121 9.65 -12.02 -0.86
CA ILE A 121 8.76 -10.90 -1.20
C ILE A 121 7.74 -10.75 -0.08
N ILE A 122 7.54 -9.54 0.43
CA ILE A 122 6.33 -9.15 1.15
C ILE A 122 5.45 -8.38 0.17
N ALA A 123 4.33 -9.00 -0.21
CA ALA A 123 3.33 -8.42 -1.09
C ALA A 123 2.25 -7.75 -0.23
N ASP A 124 2.30 -6.43 -0.12
CA ASP A 124 1.22 -5.67 0.52
C ASP A 124 0.19 -5.27 -0.55
N GLU A 125 -0.87 -6.05 -0.64
CA GLU A 125 -1.94 -5.91 -1.62
C GLU A 125 -3.27 -5.41 -0.99
N ILE A 126 -3.18 -4.69 0.12
CA ILE A 126 -4.36 -4.26 0.91
C ILE A 126 -5.35 -3.38 0.15
N TYR A 127 -4.93 -2.74 -0.94
CA TYR A 127 -5.80 -1.97 -1.83
C TYR A 127 -6.20 -2.73 -3.10
N GLY A 128 -5.85 -4.00 -3.24
CA GLY A 128 -5.99 -4.79 -4.47
C GLY A 128 -7.41 -4.84 -5.06
N ARG A 129 -8.43 -4.57 -4.24
CA ARG A 129 -9.83 -4.48 -4.68
C ARG A 129 -10.35 -3.05 -4.86
N ILE A 130 -9.61 -2.04 -4.44
CA ILE A 130 -9.99 -0.63 -4.60
C ILE A 130 -9.32 -0.12 -5.88
N THR A 131 -9.87 -0.51 -7.02
CA THR A 131 -9.46 -0.10 -8.36
C THR A 131 -10.62 0.61 -9.06
N TYR A 132 -10.32 1.45 -10.04
CA TYR A 132 -11.35 2.28 -10.68
C TYR A 132 -11.70 1.85 -12.10
N ASP A 133 -10.82 1.06 -12.73
CA ASP A 133 -10.98 0.62 -14.13
C ASP A 133 -11.04 -0.91 -14.31
N GLY A 134 -11.05 -1.68 -13.21
CA GLY A 134 -11.02 -3.12 -13.25
C GLY A 134 -11.67 -3.79 -12.05
N VAL A 135 -11.73 -5.12 -12.08
CA VAL A 135 -12.31 -5.91 -10.97
C VAL A 135 -11.36 -5.96 -9.79
N ARG A 136 -10.06 -6.14 -10.04
CA ARG A 136 -8.97 -6.09 -9.05
C ARG A 136 -7.64 -5.75 -9.71
N ALA A 137 -6.70 -5.25 -8.92
CA ALA A 137 -5.33 -5.07 -9.36
C ALA A 137 -4.63 -6.43 -9.63
N PRO A 138 -3.61 -6.46 -10.51
CA PRO A 138 -2.72 -7.61 -10.64
C PRO A 138 -2.09 -7.98 -9.27
N SER A 139 -1.87 -9.27 -9.06
CA SER A 139 -1.36 -9.84 -7.81
C SER A 139 -0.21 -10.79 -8.08
N PHE A 140 0.67 -11.00 -7.10
CA PHE A 140 1.65 -12.07 -7.17
C PHE A 140 1.01 -13.46 -7.30
N HIS A 141 -0.22 -13.65 -6.82
CA HIS A 141 -1.00 -14.88 -7.05
C HIS A 141 -1.22 -15.20 -8.53
N ASP A 142 -1.17 -14.19 -9.41
CA ASP A 142 -1.38 -14.38 -10.84
C ASP A 142 -0.16 -14.97 -11.58
N VAL A 143 1.01 -14.99 -10.92
CA VAL A 143 2.30 -15.35 -11.54
C VAL A 143 3.15 -16.29 -10.70
N MET A 144 2.81 -16.50 -9.41
CA MET A 144 3.62 -17.29 -8.49
C MET A 144 3.50 -18.81 -8.72
N ALA A 145 4.55 -19.53 -8.33
CA ALA A 145 4.56 -20.97 -8.16
C ALA A 145 4.43 -21.35 -6.66
N PRO A 146 4.08 -22.60 -6.33
CA PRO A 146 3.85 -23.02 -4.94
C PRO A 146 5.05 -22.90 -4.00
N ASP A 147 6.26 -22.90 -4.54
CA ASP A 147 7.54 -22.85 -3.82
C ASP A 147 8.16 -21.44 -3.76
N ASP A 148 7.48 -20.45 -4.29
CA ASP A 148 7.94 -19.07 -4.21
C ASP A 148 7.90 -18.52 -2.78
N LYS A 149 8.92 -17.75 -2.47
CA LYS A 149 9.11 -17.14 -1.15
C LYS A 149 8.32 -15.85 -1.04
N ILE A 150 7.00 -15.94 -0.90
CA ILE A 150 6.11 -14.77 -0.83
C ILE A 150 5.27 -14.81 0.43
N LEU A 151 5.17 -13.66 1.09
CA LEU A 151 4.27 -13.40 2.21
C LEU A 151 3.27 -12.32 1.78
N PHE A 152 1.97 -12.60 1.88
CA PHE A 152 0.93 -11.63 1.52
C PHE A 152 0.35 -10.97 2.75
N VAL A 153 0.30 -9.65 2.75
CA VAL A 153 -0.33 -8.85 3.79
C VAL A 153 -1.69 -8.37 3.32
N GLN A 154 -2.71 -8.64 4.14
CA GLN A 154 -4.07 -8.21 3.88
C GLN A 154 -4.74 -7.64 5.12
N THR A 155 -5.77 -6.83 4.92
CA THR A 155 -6.54 -6.22 6.01
C THR A 155 -7.95 -5.87 5.57
N LEU A 156 -8.90 -5.91 6.51
CA LEU A 156 -10.25 -5.43 6.27
C LEU A 156 -10.37 -3.90 6.46
N SER A 157 -9.32 -3.27 6.97
CA SER A 157 -9.30 -1.82 7.27
C SER A 157 -9.64 -0.94 6.07
N LYS A 158 -9.26 -1.36 4.84
CA LYS A 158 -9.38 -0.54 3.63
C LYS A 158 -10.62 -0.88 2.83
N ASN A 159 -10.75 -2.13 2.42
CA ASN A 159 -11.84 -2.61 1.58
C ASN A 159 -13.21 -2.48 2.25
N TRP A 160 -13.29 -2.71 3.56
CA TRP A 160 -14.54 -2.67 4.34
C TRP A 160 -14.58 -1.55 5.38
N ALA A 161 -13.69 -0.55 5.29
CA ALA A 161 -13.61 0.59 6.22
C ALA A 161 -13.53 0.17 7.72
N MET A 162 -13.02 -1.03 8.00
CA MET A 162 -12.93 -1.61 9.34
C MET A 162 -11.63 -1.24 10.06
N THR A 163 -11.20 0.01 10.00
CA THR A 163 -9.93 0.46 10.59
C THR A 163 -9.86 0.26 12.09
N GLY A 164 -10.97 0.50 12.80
CA GLY A 164 -11.09 0.37 14.26
C GLY A 164 -11.19 -1.08 14.74
N PHE A 165 -11.57 -2.03 13.89
CA PHE A 165 -11.66 -3.44 14.25
C PHE A 165 -10.30 -4.11 14.42
N ARG A 166 -9.24 -3.50 13.90
CA ARG A 166 -7.88 -4.05 13.99
C ARG A 166 -7.82 -5.51 13.56
N ILE A 167 -8.27 -5.82 12.35
CA ILE A 167 -8.24 -7.19 11.81
C ILE A 167 -7.71 -7.24 10.40
N GLY A 168 -6.87 -8.25 10.15
CA GLY A 168 -6.24 -8.56 8.88
C GLY A 168 -5.68 -9.98 8.91
N TRP A 169 -4.85 -10.32 7.96
CA TRP A 169 -4.16 -11.60 7.94
C TRP A 169 -2.84 -11.53 7.21
N LEU A 170 -1.98 -12.46 7.57
CA LEU A 170 -0.78 -12.83 6.85
C LEU A 170 -1.06 -14.14 6.13
N GLU A 171 -0.79 -14.21 4.83
CA GLU A 171 -0.70 -15.47 4.10
C GLU A 171 0.77 -15.82 3.92
N ALA A 172 1.14 -17.04 4.26
CA ALA A 172 2.53 -17.49 4.27
C ALA A 172 2.65 -18.98 3.88
N PRO A 173 3.82 -19.44 3.43
CA PRO A 173 4.12 -20.85 3.29
C PRO A 173 3.86 -21.61 4.58
N ARG A 174 3.28 -22.82 4.45
CA ARG A 174 2.82 -23.65 5.57
C ARG A 174 3.93 -23.97 6.57
N GLU A 175 5.15 -24.07 6.09
CA GLU A 175 6.34 -24.43 6.86
C GLU A 175 6.67 -23.37 7.93
N LEU A 176 6.25 -22.13 7.71
CA LEU A 176 6.44 -21.01 8.65
C LEU A 176 5.41 -20.99 9.79
N ARG A 177 4.36 -21.85 9.72
CA ARG A 177 3.27 -21.85 10.71
C ARG A 177 3.73 -21.91 12.16
N PRO A 178 4.64 -22.83 12.57
CA PRO A 178 5.04 -22.90 13.98
C PRO A 178 5.69 -21.62 14.50
N VAL A 179 6.48 -20.97 13.65
CA VAL A 179 7.17 -19.72 14.02
C VAL A 179 6.18 -18.56 14.09
N ILE A 180 5.26 -18.46 13.11
CA ILE A 180 4.23 -17.40 13.08
C ILE A 180 3.29 -17.53 14.28
N GLU A 181 2.85 -18.74 14.61
CA GLU A 181 1.98 -18.98 15.77
C GLU A 181 2.67 -18.56 17.08
N ASN A 182 3.97 -18.85 17.23
CA ASN A 182 4.75 -18.39 18.38
C ASN A 182 4.88 -16.87 18.42
N LEU A 183 5.15 -16.19 17.29
CA LEU A 183 5.20 -14.74 17.24
C LEU A 183 3.86 -14.09 17.61
N VAL A 184 2.75 -14.64 17.13
CA VAL A 184 1.41 -14.17 17.53
C VAL A 184 1.19 -14.40 19.03
N GLN A 185 1.53 -15.60 19.54
CA GLN A 185 1.36 -15.93 20.96
C GLN A 185 2.14 -15.00 21.88
N TYR A 186 3.40 -14.71 21.53
CA TYR A 186 4.29 -13.90 22.37
C TYR A 186 4.03 -12.39 22.29
N THR A 187 3.31 -11.92 21.27
CA THR A 187 3.02 -10.49 21.11
C THR A 187 1.59 -10.12 21.53
N THR A 188 0.60 -10.86 21.09
CA THR A 188 -0.81 -10.46 21.25
C THR A 188 -1.74 -11.58 21.68
N SER A 189 -1.26 -12.82 21.75
CA SER A 189 -2.05 -14.04 22.01
C SER A 189 -3.24 -14.24 21.05
N GLY A 190 -3.26 -13.50 19.93
CA GLY A 190 -4.26 -13.61 18.88
C GLY A 190 -5.25 -12.44 18.81
N VAL A 191 -6.22 -12.58 17.93
CA VAL A 191 -7.28 -11.56 17.69
C VAL A 191 -8.56 -11.97 18.41
N PRO A 192 -9.27 -11.04 19.07
CA PRO A 192 -10.55 -11.34 19.73
C PRO A 192 -11.57 -11.99 18.80
N VAL A 193 -12.26 -13.03 19.28
CA VAL A 193 -13.19 -13.84 18.46
C VAL A 193 -14.31 -13.01 17.83
N PHE A 194 -14.83 -11.99 18.53
CA PHE A 194 -15.88 -11.12 17.96
C PHE A 194 -15.37 -10.31 16.76
N ASN A 195 -14.10 -9.89 16.73
CA ASN A 195 -13.50 -9.24 15.57
C ASN A 195 -13.33 -10.23 14.39
N GLN A 196 -12.97 -11.48 14.68
CA GLN A 196 -12.88 -12.50 13.64
C GLN A 196 -14.26 -12.81 13.03
N ARG A 197 -15.31 -12.87 13.84
CA ARG A 197 -16.70 -13.03 13.36
C ARG A 197 -17.16 -11.84 12.52
N ALA A 198 -16.80 -10.61 12.94
CA ALA A 198 -17.09 -9.41 12.15
C ALA A 198 -16.36 -9.45 10.80
N ALA A 199 -15.11 -9.93 10.77
CA ALA A 199 -14.35 -10.14 9.53
C ALA A 199 -15.02 -11.16 8.61
N THR A 200 -15.47 -12.29 9.15
CA THR A 200 -16.22 -13.32 8.40
C THR A 200 -17.47 -12.72 7.78
N ALA A 201 -18.27 -12.00 8.55
CA ALA A 201 -19.46 -11.34 8.02
C ALA A 201 -19.14 -10.32 6.91
N ALA A 202 -18.06 -9.55 7.05
CA ALA A 202 -17.62 -8.61 6.02
C ALA A 202 -17.20 -9.31 4.74
N LEU A 203 -16.48 -10.43 4.84
CA LEU A 203 -16.04 -11.21 3.68
C LEU A 203 -17.20 -11.91 2.96
N GLU A 204 -18.17 -12.43 3.72
CA GLU A 204 -19.31 -13.19 3.17
C GLU A 204 -20.46 -12.30 2.66
N GLN A 205 -20.67 -11.15 3.29
CA GLN A 205 -21.86 -10.31 3.08
C GLN A 205 -21.53 -8.85 2.69
N GLY A 206 -20.26 -8.45 2.73
CA GLY A 206 -19.85 -7.06 2.57
C GLY A 206 -19.58 -6.60 1.14
N GLU A 207 -19.92 -7.40 0.11
CA GLU A 207 -19.59 -7.06 -1.28
C GLU A 207 -20.33 -5.80 -1.76
N ALA A 208 -21.59 -5.67 -1.42
CA ALA A 208 -22.39 -4.47 -1.75
C ALA A 208 -21.80 -3.20 -1.11
N PHE A 209 -21.31 -3.30 0.13
CA PHE A 209 -20.63 -2.19 0.80
C PHE A 209 -19.32 -1.83 0.08
N LEU A 210 -18.53 -2.82 -0.30
CA LEU A 210 -17.27 -2.57 -1.02
C LEU A 210 -17.52 -1.88 -2.37
N THR A 211 -18.50 -2.34 -3.13
CA THR A 211 -18.89 -1.71 -4.40
C THR A 211 -19.31 -0.25 -4.20
N TRP A 212 -20.16 -0.01 -3.20
CA TRP A 212 -20.54 1.35 -2.84
C TRP A 212 -19.36 2.24 -2.44
N GLN A 213 -18.42 1.69 -1.65
CA GLN A 213 -17.23 2.42 -1.21
C GLN A 213 -16.31 2.77 -2.39
N ILE A 214 -16.08 1.84 -3.32
CA ILE A 214 -15.28 2.07 -4.52
C ILE A 214 -15.91 3.19 -5.36
N GLU A 215 -17.21 3.12 -5.60
CA GLU A 215 -17.92 4.15 -6.38
C GLU A 215 -17.86 5.52 -5.73
N ARG A 216 -18.03 5.58 -4.41
CA ARG A 216 -17.88 6.81 -3.64
C ARG A 216 -16.47 7.37 -3.72
N CYS A 217 -15.44 6.53 -3.61
CA CYS A 217 -14.05 6.94 -3.75
C CYS A 217 -13.74 7.41 -5.18
N ARG A 218 -14.27 6.73 -6.20
CA ARG A 218 -14.13 7.14 -7.61
C ARG A 218 -14.69 8.53 -7.83
N ARG A 219 -15.94 8.77 -7.39
CA ARG A 219 -16.56 10.11 -7.48
C ARG A 219 -15.74 11.17 -6.76
N SER A 220 -15.25 10.89 -5.56
CA SER A 220 -14.41 11.82 -4.80
C SER A 220 -13.06 12.08 -5.48
N ARG A 221 -12.44 11.06 -6.08
CA ARG A 221 -11.24 11.19 -6.90
C ARG A 221 -11.48 12.16 -8.06
N ASP A 222 -12.53 11.92 -8.84
CA ASP A 222 -12.84 12.69 -10.03
C ASP A 222 -13.07 14.16 -9.68
N ILE A 223 -13.86 14.45 -8.64
CA ILE A 223 -14.08 15.80 -8.12
C ILE A 223 -12.76 16.49 -7.73
N LEU A 224 -11.88 15.78 -7.01
CA LEU A 224 -10.61 16.35 -6.56
C LEU A 224 -9.68 16.61 -7.75
N CYS A 225 -9.51 15.61 -8.62
CA CYS A 225 -8.62 15.69 -9.78
C CYS A 225 -9.07 16.80 -10.74
N GLU A 226 -10.35 16.87 -11.10
CA GLU A 226 -10.88 17.92 -11.96
C GLU A 226 -10.73 19.32 -11.32
N GLY A 227 -11.07 19.43 -10.02
CA GLY A 227 -10.98 20.70 -9.30
C GLY A 227 -9.55 21.24 -9.25
N LEU A 228 -8.57 20.38 -9.03
CA LEU A 228 -7.16 20.78 -8.98
C LEU A 228 -6.54 20.96 -10.37
N ALA A 229 -6.90 20.16 -11.37
CA ALA A 229 -6.42 20.30 -12.74
C ALA A 229 -6.78 21.67 -13.34
N ARG A 230 -7.99 22.18 -13.06
CA ARG A 230 -8.46 23.49 -13.53
C ARG A 230 -7.61 24.67 -13.04
N THR A 231 -6.84 24.50 -11.96
CA THR A 231 -5.94 25.54 -11.47
C THR A 231 -4.72 25.76 -12.36
N GLY A 232 -4.36 24.77 -13.19
CA GLY A 232 -3.16 24.79 -14.02
C GLY A 232 -1.83 24.71 -13.25
N ARG A 233 -1.88 24.69 -11.90
CA ARG A 233 -0.70 24.75 -11.00
C ARG A 233 -0.38 23.45 -10.28
N VAL A 234 -1.26 22.44 -10.35
CA VAL A 234 -1.11 21.15 -9.67
C VAL A 234 -0.75 20.08 -10.70
N ARG A 235 0.31 19.32 -10.41
CA ARG A 235 0.79 18.23 -11.25
C ARG A 235 0.58 16.91 -10.53
N PHE A 236 -0.06 15.96 -11.20
CA PHE A 236 -0.31 14.63 -10.67
C PHE A 236 -0.55 13.61 -11.80
N PHE A 237 -0.39 12.35 -11.50
CA PHE A 237 -1.01 11.26 -12.27
C PHE A 237 -2.33 10.93 -11.60
N GLU A 238 -3.38 10.73 -12.40
CA GLU A 238 -4.67 10.32 -11.86
C GLU A 238 -4.54 8.95 -11.20
N PRO A 239 -5.00 8.81 -9.93
CA PRO A 239 -4.89 7.52 -9.25
C PRO A 239 -5.76 6.45 -9.89
N GLU A 240 -5.17 5.32 -10.26
CA GLU A 240 -5.88 4.15 -10.82
C GLU A 240 -6.50 3.29 -9.71
N ALA A 241 -5.98 3.43 -8.47
CA ALA A 241 -6.40 2.63 -7.32
C ALA A 241 -6.13 3.31 -5.97
N ALA A 242 -6.45 2.62 -4.88
CA ALA A 242 -6.40 3.12 -3.51
C ALA A 242 -7.30 4.35 -3.34
N PHE A 243 -6.96 5.30 -2.50
CA PHE A 243 -7.75 6.53 -2.30
C PHE A 243 -6.86 7.72 -1.95
N TYR A 244 -5.73 7.81 -2.64
CA TYR A 244 -4.77 8.90 -2.46
C TYR A 244 -4.43 9.56 -3.77
N LEU A 245 -4.40 10.89 -3.76
CA LEU A 245 -3.80 11.70 -4.81
C LEU A 245 -2.43 12.18 -4.33
N PHE A 246 -1.38 11.83 -5.09
CA PHE A 246 -0.02 12.28 -4.82
C PHE A 246 0.38 13.31 -5.86
N CYS A 247 0.43 14.59 -5.45
CA CYS A 247 0.56 15.72 -6.35
C CYS A 247 1.65 16.68 -5.92
N SER A 248 2.20 17.44 -6.86
CA SER A 248 3.06 18.59 -6.61
C SER A 248 2.35 19.89 -7.01
N ILE A 249 2.75 20.99 -6.38
CA ILE A 249 2.23 22.31 -6.66
C ILE A 249 3.39 23.19 -7.15
N ASP A 250 3.22 23.83 -8.30
CA ASP A 250 4.24 24.67 -8.92
C ASP A 250 4.64 25.81 -7.97
N GLY A 251 5.93 25.98 -7.73
CA GLY A 251 6.49 27.02 -6.86
C GLY A 251 6.63 26.61 -5.39
N PHE A 252 6.29 25.37 -5.00
CA PHE A 252 6.36 24.90 -3.61
C PHE A 252 7.22 23.63 -3.49
N PRO A 253 8.56 23.75 -3.42
CA PRO A 253 9.44 22.58 -3.33
C PRO A 253 9.49 21.93 -1.95
N ASP A 254 9.23 22.68 -0.87
CA ASP A 254 9.18 22.18 0.51
C ASP A 254 7.78 21.66 0.85
N SER A 255 7.62 20.35 0.85
CA SER A 255 6.34 19.71 1.08
C SER A 255 5.80 19.89 2.50
N ARG A 256 6.67 20.03 3.50
CA ARG A 256 6.27 20.25 4.89
C ARG A 256 5.75 21.66 5.10
N ALA A 257 6.50 22.66 4.64
CA ALA A 257 6.06 24.05 4.69
C ALA A 257 4.73 24.24 3.93
N LEU A 258 4.61 23.62 2.76
CA LEU A 258 3.37 23.65 1.97
C LEU A 258 2.19 23.02 2.73
N ALA A 259 2.38 21.85 3.34
CA ALA A 259 1.30 21.18 4.09
C ALA A 259 0.81 22.04 5.27
N LEU A 260 1.71 22.70 6.00
CA LEU A 260 1.37 23.60 7.10
C LEU A 260 0.60 24.84 6.59
N ARG A 261 1.09 25.47 5.52
CA ARG A 261 0.41 26.62 4.91
C ARG A 261 -1.01 26.27 4.43
N LEU A 262 -1.21 25.09 3.84
CA LEU A 262 -2.54 24.66 3.42
C LEU A 262 -3.51 24.50 4.59
N ILE A 263 -3.02 24.06 5.75
CA ILE A 263 -3.84 23.99 6.97
C ILE A 263 -4.20 25.39 7.43
N ASP A 264 -3.22 26.26 7.57
CA ASP A 264 -3.38 27.59 8.16
C ASP A 264 -4.17 28.56 7.24
N GLU A 265 -3.88 28.54 5.93
CA GLU A 265 -4.39 29.52 4.96
C GLU A 265 -5.62 29.01 4.21
N ALA A 266 -5.75 27.71 3.97
CA ALA A 266 -6.86 27.12 3.22
C ALA A 266 -7.77 26.19 4.06
N GLY A 267 -7.35 25.80 5.27
CA GLY A 267 -8.09 24.83 6.09
C GLY A 267 -8.16 23.44 5.48
N VAL A 268 -7.12 23.05 4.72
CA VAL A 268 -7.05 21.75 4.05
C VAL A 268 -5.84 20.96 4.56
N GLY A 269 -6.08 19.79 5.18
CA GLY A 269 -5.05 18.90 5.65
C GLY A 269 -4.52 17.99 4.55
N ALA A 270 -3.19 17.94 4.40
CA ALA A 270 -2.48 17.04 3.50
C ALA A 270 -1.25 16.45 4.20
N ALA A 271 -0.82 15.25 3.79
CA ALA A 271 0.44 14.72 4.28
C ALA A 271 1.60 15.21 3.40
N PRO A 272 2.70 15.73 4.00
CA PRO A 272 3.87 16.15 3.23
C PRO A 272 4.54 14.96 2.55
N GLY A 273 4.95 15.13 1.31
CA GLY A 273 5.56 14.06 0.52
C GLY A 273 6.89 13.57 1.08
N ALA A 274 7.65 14.45 1.74
CA ALA A 274 8.89 14.09 2.44
C ALA A 274 8.70 12.93 3.43
N ALA A 275 7.52 12.79 4.04
CA ALA A 275 7.21 11.69 4.96
C ALA A 275 7.18 10.31 4.29
N PHE A 276 7.15 10.25 2.96
CA PHE A 276 7.11 9.01 2.20
C PHE A 276 8.49 8.60 1.63
N GLY A 277 9.55 9.24 2.08
CA GLY A 277 10.92 8.90 1.71
C GLY A 277 11.37 9.44 0.35
N PRO A 278 12.47 8.90 -0.19
CA PRO A 278 13.07 9.39 -1.42
C PRO A 278 12.09 9.45 -2.59
N GLY A 279 12.07 10.57 -3.30
CA GLY A 279 11.13 10.83 -4.39
C GLY A 279 9.80 11.46 -3.95
N GLY A 280 9.56 11.55 -2.63
CA GLY A 280 8.35 12.16 -2.09
C GLY A 280 8.40 13.68 -1.92
N GLU A 281 9.61 14.25 -1.69
CA GLU A 281 9.77 15.70 -1.52
C GLU A 281 9.20 16.48 -2.71
N GLY A 282 8.66 17.67 -2.43
CA GLY A 282 7.96 18.49 -3.41
C GLY A 282 6.53 18.01 -3.75
N HIS A 283 6.03 16.97 -3.07
CA HIS A 283 4.68 16.44 -3.26
C HIS A 283 3.85 16.55 -1.98
N LEU A 284 2.54 16.46 -2.16
CA LEU A 284 1.56 16.25 -1.09
C LEU A 284 0.77 14.98 -1.36
N ARG A 285 0.36 14.28 -0.29
CA ARG A 285 -0.64 13.23 -0.38
C ARG A 285 -1.98 13.74 0.16
N LEU A 286 -2.98 13.78 -0.69
CA LEU A 286 -4.37 14.04 -0.34
C LEU A 286 -5.14 12.72 -0.25
N CYS A 287 -5.96 12.55 0.78
CA CYS A 287 -6.84 11.38 0.92
C CYS A 287 -8.25 11.76 0.49
N PHE A 288 -8.77 11.08 -0.53
CA PHE A 288 -10.13 11.34 -1.03
C PHE A 288 -11.17 10.29 -0.58
N ALA A 289 -10.82 9.37 0.33
CA ALA A 289 -11.79 8.47 0.97
C ALA A 289 -12.64 9.22 2.01
N ARG A 290 -13.34 10.24 1.56
CA ARG A 290 -14.21 11.12 2.33
C ARG A 290 -15.54 11.30 1.59
N ASP A 291 -16.45 12.01 2.21
CA ASP A 291 -17.69 12.41 1.57
C ASP A 291 -17.39 13.29 0.34
N PRO A 292 -18.03 13.06 -0.84
CA PRO A 292 -17.79 13.84 -2.04
C PRO A 292 -17.98 15.34 -1.87
N ASP A 293 -18.93 15.80 -1.04
CA ASP A 293 -19.16 17.23 -0.79
C ASP A 293 -18.01 17.85 0.02
N GLN A 294 -17.43 17.09 0.97
CA GLN A 294 -16.24 17.52 1.70
C GLN A 294 -15.01 17.61 0.76
N ILE A 295 -14.88 16.70 -0.18
CA ILE A 295 -13.81 16.73 -1.18
C ILE A 295 -14.00 17.90 -2.15
N ALA A 296 -15.23 18.17 -2.59
CA ALA A 296 -15.54 19.33 -3.41
C ALA A 296 -15.20 20.65 -2.70
N GLU A 297 -15.50 20.74 -1.40
CA GLU A 297 -15.13 21.92 -0.60
C GLU A 297 -13.61 22.05 -0.47
N ALA A 298 -12.89 20.96 -0.20
CA ALA A 298 -11.43 20.98 -0.12
C ALA A 298 -10.80 21.41 -1.45
N ALA A 299 -11.27 20.88 -2.59
CA ALA A 299 -10.81 21.27 -3.91
C ALA A 299 -11.05 22.76 -4.19
N ARG A 300 -12.24 23.30 -3.83
CA ARG A 300 -12.56 24.73 -3.98
C ARG A 300 -11.68 25.62 -3.09
N ARG A 301 -11.39 25.22 -1.85
CA ARG A 301 -10.49 25.96 -0.95
C ARG A 301 -9.07 26.00 -1.49
N MET A 302 -8.54 24.87 -1.94
CA MET A 302 -7.23 24.81 -2.56
C MET A 302 -7.16 25.65 -3.83
N ALA A 303 -8.17 25.57 -4.70
CA ALA A 303 -8.22 26.36 -5.93
C ALA A 303 -8.21 27.87 -5.65
N ARG A 304 -9.00 28.33 -4.67
CA ARG A 304 -8.99 29.73 -4.24
C ARG A 304 -7.64 30.16 -3.68
N TRP A 305 -7.05 29.36 -2.83
CA TRP A 305 -5.74 29.62 -2.26
C TRP A 305 -4.63 29.70 -3.32
N LEU A 306 -4.72 28.87 -4.37
CA LEU A 306 -3.78 28.88 -5.48
C LEU A 306 -3.96 30.08 -6.44
N ALA A 307 -5.13 30.69 -6.45
CA ALA A 307 -5.44 31.85 -7.30
C ALA A 307 -4.97 33.19 -6.72
N GLY A 308 -4.66 33.22 -5.42
CA GLY A 308 -4.17 34.47 -4.83
C GLY A 308 -4.47 34.77 -3.48
#